data_cff8c5c84cba047b004c3daceb6f531d
#
_entry.id   cff8c5c84cba047b004c3daceb6f531d
#
_cell.length_a   1.000
_cell.length_b   1.000
_cell.length_c   1.000
_cell.angle_alpha   90.00
_cell.angle_beta   90.00
_cell.angle_gamma   90.00
#
_symmetry.space_group_name_H-M   'P 1'
#
loop_
_entity.id
_entity.type
_entity.pdbx_description
1 polymer ?
#
loop_
_entity_poly.entity_id
_entity_poly.type
_entity_poly.pdbx_seq_one_letter_code
_entity_poly.pdbx_strand_id
1 'polypeptide(L)' 'MKIRLHHPARETVVAGPKKVWQVLHELDIVPETVLVIRNDELVAEDDMMNDTDTVEIRPVISGG' A
#
# COMPACT_ATOMS: atom_id res chain seq x y z
N MET A 1 -9.76 -4.96 0.01
CA MET A 1 -8.44 -5.24 0.63
C MET A 1 -8.28 -4.49 1.92
N LYS A 2 -7.61 -5.09 2.88
CA LYS A 2 -7.29 -4.44 4.14
C LYS A 2 -5.93 -3.75 4.00
N ILE A 3 -5.89 -2.47 4.28
CA ILE A 3 -4.67 -1.67 4.17
C ILE A 3 -4.21 -1.29 5.57
N ARG A 4 -2.97 -1.65 5.89
CA ARG A 4 -2.32 -1.24 7.13
C ARG A 4 -1.31 -0.13 6.83
N LEU A 5 -1.47 0.97 7.52
CA LEU A 5 -0.60 2.12 7.37
C LEU A 5 0.24 2.31 8.62
N HIS A 6 1.44 2.88 8.44
CA HIS A 6 2.32 3.22 9.55
C HIS A 6 2.56 4.72 9.54
N HIS A 7 2.65 5.32 10.71
CA HIS A 7 2.91 6.73 10.94
C HIS A 7 1.82 7.67 10.41
N PRO A 8 0.66 7.71 11.08
CA PRO A 8 0.31 6.93 12.27
C PRO A 8 -0.17 5.54 11.88
N ALA A 9 -0.02 4.60 12.79
CA ALA A 9 -0.50 3.25 12.57
C ALA A 9 -2.02 3.26 12.50
N ARG A 10 -2.58 2.79 11.40
CA ARG A 10 -4.03 2.72 11.22
C ARG A 10 -4.36 1.71 10.13
N GLU A 11 -5.62 1.30 10.10
CA GLU A 11 -6.12 0.40 9.06
C GLU A 11 -7.26 1.06 8.32
N THR A 12 -7.36 0.75 7.04
CA THR A 12 -8.50 1.15 6.23
C THR A 12 -8.82 0.03 5.27
N VAL A 13 -9.99 0.10 4.65
CA VAL A 13 -10.43 -0.90 3.66
C VAL A 13 -10.64 -0.19 2.34
N VAL A 14 -10.08 -0.78 1.29
CA VAL A 14 -10.21 -0.28 -0.07
C VAL A 14 -10.76 -1.40 -0.94
N ALA A 15 -11.75 -1.12 -1.75
CA ALA A 15 -12.31 -2.11 -2.67
C ALA A 15 -11.32 -2.41 -3.79
N GLY A 16 -11.22 -3.67 -4.16
CA GLY A 16 -10.39 -4.11 -5.28
C GLY A 16 -11.20 -4.89 -6.30
N PRO A 17 -10.55 -5.44 -7.32
CA PRO A 17 -9.10 -5.36 -7.55
C PRO A 17 -8.66 -3.97 -8.03
N LYS A 18 -7.44 -3.62 -7.67
CA LYS A 18 -6.82 -2.36 -8.09
C LYS A 18 -5.32 -2.53 -8.17
N LYS A 19 -4.68 -1.75 -9.03
CA LYS A 19 -3.23 -1.70 -9.07
C LYS A 19 -2.70 -0.93 -7.86
N VAL A 20 -1.48 -1.24 -7.46
CA VAL A 20 -0.84 -0.59 -6.32
C VAL A 20 -0.90 0.93 -6.44
N TRP A 21 -0.53 1.48 -7.60
CA TRP A 21 -0.50 2.93 -7.78
C TRP A 21 -1.89 3.56 -7.62
N GLN A 22 -2.95 2.83 -7.99
CA GLN A 22 -4.31 3.33 -7.85
C GLN A 22 -4.70 3.46 -6.37
N VAL A 23 -4.34 2.47 -5.58
CA VAL A 23 -4.60 2.50 -4.13
C VAL A 23 -3.83 3.64 -3.48
N LEU A 24 -2.57 3.80 -3.83
CA LEU A 24 -1.75 4.89 -3.28
C LEU A 24 -2.33 6.25 -3.66
N HIS A 25 -2.80 6.38 -4.88
CA HIS A 25 -3.42 7.62 -5.33
C HIS A 25 -4.69 7.93 -4.53
N GLU A 26 -5.53 6.94 -4.30
CA GLU A 26 -6.75 7.12 -3.50
C GLU A 26 -6.44 7.53 -2.06
N LEU A 27 -5.34 7.05 -1.51
CA LEU A 27 -4.93 7.37 -0.15
C LEU A 27 -4.08 8.63 -0.07
N ASP A 28 -3.87 9.28 -1.22
CA ASP A 28 -3.06 10.51 -1.31
C ASP A 28 -1.62 10.27 -0.85
N ILE A 29 -1.06 9.14 -1.25
CA ILE A 29 0.31 8.75 -0.91
C ILE A 29 1.17 8.78 -2.16
N VAL A 30 2.32 9.42 -2.06
CA VAL A 30 3.31 9.46 -3.15
C VAL A 30 4.04 8.12 -3.20
N PRO A 31 3.99 7.38 -4.32
CA PRO A 31 4.56 6.03 -4.37
C PRO A 31 6.03 5.93 -4.00
N GLU A 32 6.80 6.95 -4.31
CA GLU A 32 8.25 6.96 -4.06
C GLU A 32 8.60 7.03 -2.58
N THR A 33 7.63 7.33 -1.73
CA THR A 33 7.87 7.51 -0.30
C THR A 33 7.53 6.27 0.52
N VAL A 34 7.06 5.21 -0.11
CA VAL A 34 6.60 4.02 0.61
C VAL A 34 7.03 2.73 -0.05
N LEU A 35 7.03 1.67 0.74
CA LEU A 35 7.10 0.30 0.27
C LEU A 35 5.72 -0.32 0.46
N VAL A 36 5.27 -1.09 -0.52
CA VAL A 36 3.98 -1.76 -0.45
C VAL A 36 4.21 -3.27 -0.38
N ILE A 37 3.64 -3.88 0.64
CA ILE A 37 3.80 -5.31 0.90
C ILE A 37 2.42 -5.94 0.85
N ARG A 38 2.22 -6.90 -0.06
CA ARG A 38 0.96 -7.63 -0.21
C ARG A 38 1.16 -9.05 0.25
N ASN A 39 0.43 -9.47 1.28
CA ASN A 39 0.52 -10.84 1.81
C ASN A 39 1.97 -11.28 2.04
N ASP A 40 2.75 -10.43 2.69
CA ASP A 40 4.16 -10.64 3.01
C ASP A 40 5.12 -10.59 1.82
N GLU A 41 4.66 -10.15 0.65
CA GLU A 41 5.51 -9.98 -0.51
C GLU A 41 5.59 -8.53 -0.94
N LEU A 42 6.79 -8.05 -1.21
CA LEU A 42 6.98 -6.71 -1.75
C LEU A 42 6.44 -6.67 -3.18
N VAL A 43 5.64 -5.66 -3.48
CA VAL A 43 5.03 -5.51 -4.80
C VAL A 43 5.39 -4.17 -5.42
N ALA A 44 5.33 -4.13 -6.75
CA ALA A 44 5.62 -2.92 -7.51
C ALA A 44 4.33 -2.15 -7.82
N GLU A 45 4.47 -0.93 -8.29
CA GLU A 45 3.34 -0.04 -8.57
C GLU A 45 2.35 -0.62 -9.58
N ASP A 46 2.83 -1.43 -10.50
CA ASP A 46 1.99 -2.02 -11.56
C ASP A 46 1.35 -3.34 -11.17
N ASP A 47 1.66 -3.84 -10.00
CA ASP A 47 1.09 -5.10 -9.55
C ASP A 47 -0.37 -4.92 -9.16
N MET A 48 -1.15 -5.98 -9.40
CA MET A 48 -2.58 -5.98 -9.08
C MET A 48 -2.80 -6.51 -7.67
N MET A 49 -3.67 -5.84 -6.93
CA MET A 49 -4.07 -6.29 -5.60
C MET A 49 -5.56 -6.61 -5.61
N ASN A 50 -5.92 -7.71 -4.97
CA ASN A 50 -7.29 -8.22 -4.94
C ASN A 50 -8.02 -7.83 -3.66
N ASP A 51 -9.33 -7.95 -3.71
CA ASP A 51 -10.22 -7.60 -2.60
C ASP A 51 -9.88 -8.34 -1.30
N THR A 52 -9.37 -9.57 -1.44
CA THR A 52 -9.08 -10.43 -0.30
C THR A 52 -7.66 -10.26 0.25
N ASP A 53 -6.87 -9.41 -0.37
CA ASP A 53 -5.48 -9.23 0.03
C ASP A 53 -5.33 -8.38 1.29
N THR A 54 -4.28 -8.68 2.04
CA THR A 54 -3.84 -7.84 3.16
C THR A 54 -2.60 -7.08 2.71
N VAL A 55 -2.67 -5.78 2.80
CA VAL A 55 -1.63 -4.89 2.27
C VAL A 55 -1.05 -4.05 3.40
N GLU A 56 0.26 -3.94 3.42
CA GLU A 56 0.96 -3.10 4.38
C GLU A 56 1.72 -2.02 3.63
N ILE A 57 1.57 -0.78 4.05
CA ILE A 57 2.27 0.34 3.44
C ILE A 57 3.21 0.93 4.48
N ARG A 58 4.50 0.86 4.21
CA ARG A 58 5.55 1.33 5.12
C ARG A 58 6.28 2.52 4.53
N PRO A 59 6.51 3.56 5.30
CA PRO A 59 7.29 4.70 4.81
C PRO A 59 8.74 4.28 4.59
N VAL A 60 9.32 4.77 3.49
CA VAL A 60 10.75 4.63 3.26
C VAL A 60 11.39 5.88 3.83
N ILE A 61 12.14 5.72 4.90
CA ILE A 61 12.85 6.84 5.49
C ILE A 61 14.22 6.88 4.85
N SER A 62 14.43 7.82 3.94
CA SER A 62 15.75 8.07 3.44
C SER A 62 16.55 8.63 4.63
N GLY A 63 17.66 7.99 4.94
CA GLY A 63 18.44 8.32 6.12
C GLY A 63 19.13 9.68 6.09
N GLY A 64 18.45 10.62 5.55
CA GLY A 64 18.95 11.99 5.55
C GLY A 64 18.61 12.69 6.84
#